data_30a5b0665318bdd1a891abba7cf00246
#
_entry.id   30a5b0665318bdd1a891abba7cf00246
#
_cell.length_a   1.000
_cell.length_b   1.000
_cell.length_c   1.000
_cell.angle_alpha   90.00
_cell.angle_beta   90.00
_cell.angle_gamma   90.00
#
_symmetry.space_group_name_H-M   'P 1'
#
loop_
_entity.id
_entity.type
_entity.pdbx_description
1 polymer ?
#
loop_
_entity_poly.entity_id
_entity_poly.type
_entity_poly.pdbx_seq_one_letter_code
_entity_poly.pdbx_strand_id
1 'polypeptide(L)'
;MRVTYANSKVEKYFTDFNKLKKELPAEWVRTIKKHLNNLEAAVCFGDFLKLGLGRPEQLTGYKRIRYSLRVAANARLIIEPNATQDTIMICEEIEVKGVSDYHGDKENWYIP
;
A
#
# COMPACT_ATOMS: atom_id res chain seq x y z
N MET A 1 -13.14 -0.15 -0.51
CA MET A 1 -12.75 1.09 0.19
C MET A 1 -12.32 2.15 -0.81
N ARG A 2 -12.31 3.37 -0.34
CA ARG A 2 -11.75 4.48 -1.09
C ARG A 2 -10.22 4.47 -0.98
N VAL A 3 -9.55 4.50 -2.13
CA VAL A 3 -8.09 4.54 -2.21
C VAL A 3 -7.66 5.92 -2.66
N THR A 4 -6.83 6.58 -1.87
CA THR A 4 -6.24 7.87 -2.19
C THR A 4 -4.72 7.74 -2.28
N TYR A 5 -4.05 8.81 -2.69
CA TYR A 5 -2.60 8.79 -2.92
C TYR A 5 -1.94 9.95 -2.19
N ALA A 6 -0.71 9.75 -1.74
CA ALA A 6 0.02 10.73 -0.94
C ALA A 6 0.22 12.07 -1.66
N ASN A 7 0.41 12.02 -2.98
CA ASN A 7 0.58 13.21 -3.80
C ASN A 7 0.30 12.86 -5.27
N SER A 8 0.31 13.88 -6.14
CA SER A 8 0.00 13.70 -7.56
C SER A 8 1.02 12.83 -8.30
N LYS A 9 2.27 12.83 -7.87
CA LYS A 9 3.32 11.99 -8.48
C LYS A 9 3.03 10.51 -8.22
N VAL A 10 2.72 10.16 -6.98
CA VAL A 10 2.35 8.80 -6.60
C VAL A 10 1.08 8.37 -7.34
N GLU A 11 0.07 9.23 -7.38
CA GLU A 11 -1.17 8.95 -8.09
C GLU A 11 -0.95 8.62 -9.56
N LYS A 12 -0.08 9.34 -10.24
CA LYS A 12 0.23 9.09 -11.65
C LYS A 12 0.79 7.71 -11.90
N TYR A 13 1.66 7.23 -11.01
CA TYR A 13 2.22 5.89 -11.12
C TYR A 13 1.19 4.79 -10.91
N PHE A 14 0.31 4.97 -9.94
CA PHE A 14 -0.65 3.93 -9.55
C PHE A 14 -1.96 3.98 -10.33
N THR A 15 -2.16 5.01 -11.15
CA THR A 15 -3.30 5.10 -12.07
C THR A 15 -2.90 4.85 -13.53
N ASP A 16 -1.59 4.84 -13.83
CA ASP A 16 -1.05 4.49 -15.14
C ASP A 16 0.01 3.41 -14.98
N PHE A 17 -0.39 2.16 -15.09
CA PHE A 17 0.52 1.02 -14.89
C PHE A 17 1.59 0.91 -15.96
N ASN A 18 1.40 1.49 -17.14
CA ASN A 18 2.46 1.55 -18.14
C ASN A 18 3.62 2.43 -17.66
N LYS A 19 3.31 3.50 -16.97
CA LYS A 19 4.32 4.37 -16.36
C LYS A 19 5.04 3.64 -15.21
N LEU A 20 4.30 2.90 -14.39
CA LEU A 20 4.87 2.14 -13.30
C LEU A 20 5.81 1.03 -13.80
N LYS A 21 5.48 0.40 -14.93
CA LYS A 21 6.31 -0.65 -15.55
C LYS A 21 7.66 -0.15 -16.03
N LYS A 22 7.84 1.14 -16.25
CA LYS A 22 9.12 1.74 -16.60
C LYS A 22 10.07 1.81 -15.40
N GLU A 23 9.51 1.84 -14.20
CA GLU A 23 10.28 2.01 -12.97
C GLU A 23 10.47 0.71 -12.19
N LEU A 24 9.52 -0.23 -12.31
CA LEU A 24 9.50 -1.46 -11.52
C LEU A 24 9.39 -2.70 -12.42
N PRO A 25 9.90 -3.85 -11.96
CA PRO A 25 9.69 -5.11 -12.68
C PRO A 25 8.20 -5.40 -12.93
N ALA A 26 7.91 -6.00 -14.08
CA ALA A 26 6.54 -6.29 -14.48
C ALA A 26 5.78 -7.15 -13.45
N GLU A 27 6.47 -8.10 -12.80
CA GLU A 27 5.86 -8.94 -11.77
C GLU A 27 5.42 -8.14 -10.54
N TRP A 28 6.23 -7.14 -10.17
CA TRP A 28 5.89 -6.25 -9.06
C TRP A 28 4.65 -5.43 -9.39
N VAL A 29 4.58 -4.91 -10.60
CA VAL A 29 3.44 -4.10 -11.05
C VAL A 29 2.16 -4.93 -11.04
N ARG A 30 2.23 -6.19 -11.45
CA ARG A 30 1.09 -7.10 -11.43
C ARG A 30 0.59 -7.31 -10.00
N THR A 31 1.50 -7.54 -9.07
CA THR A 31 1.16 -7.72 -7.65
C THR A 31 0.58 -6.45 -7.05
N ILE A 32 1.16 -5.28 -7.35
CA ILE A 32 0.65 -3.98 -6.89
C ILE A 32 -0.77 -3.77 -7.39
N LYS A 33 -1.01 -4.01 -8.67
CA LYS A 33 -2.36 -3.89 -9.26
C LYS A 33 -3.37 -4.77 -8.53
N LYS A 34 -2.97 -6.00 -8.21
CA LYS A 34 -3.80 -6.94 -7.46
C LYS A 34 -4.14 -6.41 -6.07
N HIS A 35 -3.13 -5.84 -5.37
CA HIS A 35 -3.35 -5.25 -4.05
C HIS A 35 -4.33 -4.07 -4.12
N LEU A 36 -4.16 -3.18 -5.09
CA LEU A 36 -5.05 -2.03 -5.26
C LEU A 36 -6.49 -2.49 -5.53
N ASN A 37 -6.67 -3.47 -6.39
CA ASN A 37 -7.99 -4.03 -6.68
C ASN A 37 -8.63 -4.64 -5.43
N ASN A 38 -7.86 -5.37 -4.64
CA ASN A 38 -8.35 -5.98 -3.40
C ASN A 38 -8.73 -4.92 -2.36
N LEU A 39 -7.95 -3.85 -2.25
CA LEU A 39 -8.25 -2.75 -1.34
C LEU A 39 -9.55 -2.04 -1.76
N GLU A 40 -9.70 -1.75 -3.04
CA GLU A 40 -10.90 -1.10 -3.56
C GLU A 40 -12.15 -1.97 -3.39
N ALA A 41 -12.01 -3.28 -3.55
CA ALA A 41 -13.13 -4.22 -3.44
C ALA A 41 -13.59 -4.46 -2.00
N ALA A 42 -12.72 -4.28 -1.02
CA ALA A 42 -13.07 -4.47 0.39
C ALA A 42 -14.01 -3.35 0.87
N VAL A 43 -14.96 -3.70 1.73
CA VAL A 43 -15.90 -2.72 2.30
C VAL A 43 -15.17 -1.81 3.30
N CYS A 44 -14.30 -2.39 4.12
CA CYS A 44 -13.54 -1.66 5.12
C CYS A 44 -12.19 -2.36 5.33
N PHE A 45 -11.29 -1.69 6.04
CA PHE A 45 -9.95 -2.21 6.25
C PHE A 45 -9.94 -3.49 7.11
N GLY A 46 -10.88 -3.60 8.05
CA GLY A 46 -11.03 -4.83 8.84
C GLY A 46 -11.33 -6.04 7.97
N ASP A 47 -12.21 -5.89 6.99
CA ASP A 47 -12.53 -6.96 6.05
C ASP A 47 -11.31 -7.33 5.21
N PHE A 48 -10.56 -6.32 4.76
CA PHE A 48 -9.31 -6.55 4.02
C PHE A 48 -8.30 -7.36 4.86
N LEU A 49 -8.11 -6.98 6.11
CA LEU A 49 -7.17 -7.68 7.01
C LEU A 49 -7.58 -9.14 7.26
N LYS A 50 -8.88 -9.40 7.38
CA LYS A 50 -9.39 -10.77 7.60
C LYS A 50 -9.07 -11.70 6.44
N LEU A 51 -8.98 -11.18 5.23
CA LEU A 51 -8.64 -11.98 4.05
C LEU A 51 -7.16 -12.36 4.01
N GLY A 52 -6.29 -11.66 4.76
CA GLY A 52 -4.86 -11.93 4.83
C GLY A 52 -4.11 -11.72 3.51
N LEU A 53 -4.71 -11.02 2.56
CA LEU A 53 -4.12 -10.78 1.26
C LEU A 53 -2.93 -9.83 1.35
N GLY A 54 -1.82 -10.18 0.68
CA GLY A 54 -0.63 -9.34 0.65
C GLY A 54 0.20 -9.35 1.93
N ARG A 55 -0.09 -10.24 2.87
CA ARG A 55 0.61 -10.33 4.16
C ARG A 55 0.69 -8.96 4.86
N PRO A 56 -0.44 -8.35 5.21
CA PRO A 56 -0.45 -7.04 5.85
C PRO A 56 0.33 -7.06 7.17
N GLU A 57 1.21 -6.10 7.31
CA GLU A 57 2.02 -5.94 8.53
C GLU A 57 1.97 -4.49 8.99
N GLN A 58 1.57 -4.27 10.23
CA GLN A 58 1.58 -2.92 10.80
C GLN A 58 3.01 -2.51 11.13
N LEU A 59 3.40 -1.35 10.62
CA LEU A 59 4.72 -0.78 10.88
C LEU A 59 4.64 0.14 12.10
N THR A 60 5.71 0.14 12.92
CA THR A 60 5.79 0.98 14.12
C THR A 60 6.70 2.18 13.89
N GLY A 61 6.62 3.19 14.79
CA GLY A 61 7.47 4.36 14.72
C GLY A 61 6.96 5.49 13.86
N TYR A 62 5.71 5.43 13.40
CA TYR A 62 5.08 6.48 12.59
C TYR A 62 3.96 7.15 13.38
N LYS A 63 3.72 8.43 13.09
CA LYS A 63 2.63 9.18 13.73
C LYS A 63 1.27 8.64 13.37
N ARG A 64 1.09 8.25 12.10
CA ARG A 64 -0.15 7.65 11.61
C ARG A 64 0.01 6.15 11.51
N ILE A 65 -1.11 5.43 11.56
CA ILE A 65 -1.10 3.98 11.34
C ILE A 65 -0.60 3.71 9.93
N ARG A 66 0.41 2.82 9.83
CA ARG A 66 1.00 2.46 8.55
C ARG A 66 1.12 0.96 8.45
N TYR A 67 0.75 0.44 7.27
CA TYR A 67 0.86 -0.97 6.94
C TYR A 67 1.71 -1.17 5.71
N SER A 68 2.37 -2.33 5.63
CA SER A 68 3.03 -2.78 4.42
C SER A 68 2.31 -3.98 3.84
N LEU A 69 2.26 -4.04 2.51
CA LEU A 69 1.79 -5.22 1.77
C LEU A 69 2.96 -5.75 0.94
N ARG A 70 3.14 -7.07 0.95
CA ARG A 70 4.26 -7.68 0.23
C ARG A 70 4.10 -7.56 -1.28
N VAL A 71 5.11 -7.03 -1.95
CA VAL A 71 5.18 -6.95 -3.42
C VAL A 71 6.21 -7.98 -3.91
N ALA A 72 7.36 -8.02 -3.28
CA ALA A 72 8.45 -8.95 -3.57
C ALA A 72 9.28 -9.15 -2.30
N ALA A 73 10.30 -10.00 -2.35
CA ALA A 73 11.16 -10.28 -1.20
C ALA A 73 11.71 -9.01 -0.56
N ASN A 74 12.04 -8.01 -1.38
CA ASN A 74 12.64 -6.76 -0.94
C ASN A 74 11.78 -5.52 -1.25
N ALA A 75 10.49 -5.71 -1.52
CA ALA A 75 9.62 -4.59 -1.86
C ALA A 75 8.26 -4.70 -1.16
N ARG A 76 7.79 -3.56 -0.66
CA ARG A 76 6.51 -3.43 0.06
C ARG A 76 5.72 -2.25 -0.48
N LEU A 77 4.42 -2.47 -0.69
CA LEU A 77 3.49 -1.37 -0.93
C LEU A 77 3.13 -0.78 0.44
N ILE A 78 3.35 0.51 0.60
CA ILE A 78 3.11 1.19 1.87
C ILE A 78 1.80 1.93 1.81
N ILE A 79 0.93 1.64 2.77
CA ILE A 79 -0.40 2.24 2.86
C ILE A 79 -0.64 2.81 4.27
N GLU A 80 -1.45 3.86 4.35
CA GLU A 80 -1.87 4.44 5.61
C GLU A 80 -3.39 4.50 5.67
N PRO A 81 -4.03 3.61 6.45
CA PRO A 81 -5.46 3.74 6.71
C PRO A 81 -5.74 5.07 7.41
N ASN A 82 -6.79 5.77 6.98
CA ASN A 82 -7.21 7.03 7.60
C ASN A 82 -8.02 6.74 8.86
N ALA A 83 -7.34 6.30 9.91
CA ALA A 83 -7.98 5.84 11.13
C ALA A 83 -7.02 5.90 12.33
N THR A 84 -7.59 5.74 13.53
CA THR A 84 -6.85 5.49 14.76
C THR A 84 -6.91 3.98 15.07
N GLN A 85 -6.19 3.52 16.10
CA GLN A 85 -6.26 2.11 16.53
C GLN A 85 -7.69 1.71 16.92
N ASP A 86 -8.48 2.64 17.44
CA ASP A 86 -9.86 2.37 17.83
C ASP A 86 -10.80 2.22 16.63
N THR A 87 -10.48 2.84 15.49
CA THR A 87 -11.33 2.87 14.31
C THR A 87 -10.78 2.11 13.11
N ILE A 88 -9.61 1.46 13.27
CA ILE A 88 -8.92 0.81 12.15
C ILE A 88 -9.77 -0.25 11.44
N MET A 89 -10.54 -1.02 12.18
CA MET A 89 -11.31 -2.14 11.62
C MET A 89 -12.49 -1.68 10.78
N ILE A 90 -13.03 -0.50 11.05
CA ILE A 90 -14.16 0.07 10.28
C ILE A 90 -13.72 1.13 9.27
N CYS A 91 -12.41 1.33 9.12
CA CYS A 91 -11.86 2.34 8.20
C CYS A 91 -12.25 2.04 6.76
N GLU A 92 -12.74 3.05 6.05
CA GLU A 92 -13.20 2.94 4.67
C GLU A 92 -12.32 3.70 3.66
N GLU A 93 -11.22 4.26 4.13
CA GLU A 93 -10.32 5.05 3.30
C GLU A 93 -8.87 4.75 3.63
N ILE A 94 -8.06 4.48 2.60
CA ILE A 94 -6.62 4.29 2.77
C ILE A 94 -5.86 5.17 1.78
N GLU A 95 -4.67 5.61 2.21
CA GLU A 95 -3.77 6.39 1.37
C GLU A 95 -2.59 5.52 0.95
N VAL A 96 -2.28 5.48 -0.34
CA VAL A 96 -1.09 4.81 -0.86
C VAL A 96 0.09 5.77 -0.78
N LYS A 97 1.14 5.37 -0.07
CA LYS A 97 2.35 6.18 0.11
C LYS A 97 3.39 5.92 -0.97
N GLY A 98 3.48 4.69 -1.46
CA GLY A 98 4.45 4.32 -2.46
C GLY A 98 4.94 2.88 -2.31
N VAL A 99 6.04 2.56 -2.98
CA VAL A 99 6.71 1.26 -2.89
C VAL A 99 8.08 1.46 -2.25
N SER A 100 8.32 0.76 -1.16
CA SER A 100 9.54 0.89 -0.36
C SER A 100 10.38 -0.38 -0.39
N ASP A 101 11.70 -0.21 -0.28
CA ASP A 101 12.63 -1.31 -0.01
C ASP A 101 12.43 -1.78 1.43
N TYR A 102 12.39 -3.09 1.62
CA TYR A 102 12.14 -3.68 2.94
C TYR A 102 13.42 -3.92 3.75
N HIS A 103 14.59 -3.53 3.25
CA HIS A 103 15.85 -3.80 3.94
C HIS A 103 16.26 -2.67 4.90
N GLY A 104 16.40 -3.01 6.19
CA GLY A 104 16.99 -2.17 7.22
C GLY A 104 16.08 -1.06 7.74
N ASP A 105 16.68 -0.19 8.56
CA ASP A 105 15.99 0.88 9.28
C ASP A 105 15.76 2.13 8.42
N LYS A 106 16.25 2.13 7.19
CA LYS A 106 16.12 3.28 6.29
C LYS A 106 15.10 3.01 5.22
N GLU A 107 14.15 3.92 5.11
CA GLU A 107 13.19 3.90 4.01
C GLU A 107 13.89 4.29 2.72
N ASN A 108 14.15 3.31 1.87
CA ASN A 108 14.56 3.55 0.50
C ASN A 108 13.33 3.34 -0.37
N TRP A 109 12.91 4.38 -1.05
CA TRP A 109 11.70 4.35 -1.86
C TRP A 109 12.03 4.05 -3.32
N TYR A 110 11.38 3.05 -3.88
CA TYR A 110 11.34 2.86 -5.34
C TYR A 110 10.37 3.84 -5.98
N ILE A 111 9.21 4.02 -5.34
CA ILE A 111 8.19 5.00 -5.72
C ILE A 111 7.80 5.72 -4.43
N PRO A 112 8.24 6.98 -4.27
CA PRO A 112 7.89 7.76 -3.08
C PRO A 112 6.50 8.36 -3.17
#